data_1aa8c145b196f6178725f9b6341df5a6
#
_entry.id   1aa8c145b196f6178725f9b6341df5a6
#
_cell.length_a   1.000
_cell.length_b   1.000
_cell.length_c   1.000
_cell.angle_alpha   90.00
_cell.angle_beta   90.00
_cell.angle_gamma   90.00
#
_symmetry.space_group_name_H-M   'P 1'
#
loop_
_entity.id
_entity.type
_entity.pdbx_description
1 polymer ?
#
loop_
_entity_poly.entity_id
_entity_poly.type
_entity_poly.pdbx_seq_one_letter_code
_entity_poly.pdbx_strand_id
1 'polypeptide(L)'
;MIWQLERRGYHLGSIETCVNTNRVNSAEVNADRLAADEQVQAWHAGHACLIKAACLDKLEQQQQNIAQSAALYLAVLDQIEPHLLMDRPPYSSQLDGFFESLGSSVNEGDDQEIETVLFDAIEQGESVAQDLWMKVSWLSFYQEDASLRFRFSFGMDHSEDVAADKHRQDYAAQLSDAVFPESQLITQNEKLTQILKRILNCEQVSFVERIVYFNSYQGGAYLHHDQERGHAGVVYAQLSGQTYWLALPKSALLAEIQGFVKSCQQQNKWPSQFEPRQRDELVVLANDTKRLNAELDSFANDNLIHLINETKAFVQQLIAAGHGHLIETGDVLLLPQEDQNKCCWHSVFNLGEESGQALSFAVRGS
;
A
#
# COMPACT_ATOMS: atom_id res chain seq x y z
N MET A 1 6.32 -23.37 5.13
CA MET A 1 5.32 -23.45 4.07
C MET A 1 5.95 -22.86 2.82
N ILE A 2 5.74 -23.44 1.63
CA ILE A 2 6.28 -22.91 0.38
C ILE A 2 5.14 -22.20 -0.31
N TRP A 3 5.35 -20.93 -0.69
CA TRP A 3 4.39 -20.11 -1.41
C TRP A 3 4.82 -19.92 -2.85
N GLN A 4 3.84 -19.87 -3.75
CA GLN A 4 4.04 -19.47 -5.14
C GLN A 4 3.75 -17.97 -5.24
N LEU A 5 4.75 -17.18 -5.66
CA LEU A 5 4.56 -15.78 -5.96
C LEU A 5 4.31 -15.65 -7.45
N GLU A 6 3.11 -15.24 -7.79
CA GLU A 6 2.68 -14.98 -9.15
C GLU A 6 1.99 -13.62 -9.21
N ARG A 7 2.07 -12.97 -10.34
CA ARG A 7 1.37 -11.72 -10.59
C ARG A 7 0.82 -11.74 -12.00
N ARG A 8 -0.51 -11.55 -12.11
CA ARG A 8 -1.19 -11.57 -13.40
C ARG A 8 -0.71 -10.41 -14.29
N GLY A 9 -0.60 -10.65 -15.59
CA GLY A 9 -0.15 -9.64 -16.54
C GLY A 9 1.35 -9.35 -16.54
N TYR A 10 2.12 -9.91 -15.60
CA TYR A 10 3.57 -9.72 -15.51
C TYR A 10 4.31 -10.99 -15.88
N HIS A 11 5.43 -10.84 -16.62
CA HIS A 11 6.24 -11.97 -17.07
C HIS A 11 7.16 -12.56 -15.98
N LEU A 12 6.86 -12.31 -14.72
CA LEU A 12 7.67 -12.78 -13.59
C LEU A 12 7.72 -14.31 -13.51
N GLY A 13 6.64 -14.97 -13.89
CA GLY A 13 6.45 -16.38 -13.68
C GLY A 13 6.29 -16.73 -12.20
N SER A 14 6.19 -18.03 -11.92
CA SER A 14 6.03 -18.55 -10.57
C SER A 14 7.36 -18.54 -9.82
N ILE A 15 7.39 -17.97 -8.61
CA ILE A 15 8.54 -17.99 -7.70
C ILE A 15 8.16 -18.75 -6.45
N GLU A 16 8.86 -19.84 -6.18
CA GLU A 16 8.75 -20.52 -4.90
C GLU A 16 9.47 -19.75 -3.81
N THR A 17 8.79 -19.43 -2.74
CA THR A 17 9.39 -18.82 -1.56
C THR A 17 9.09 -19.62 -0.31
N CYS A 18 10.12 -19.80 0.51
CA CYS A 18 9.95 -20.26 1.89
C CYS A 18 9.90 -19.03 2.78
N VAL A 19 8.84 -18.91 3.56
CA VAL A 19 8.78 -17.90 4.62
C VAL A 19 9.83 -18.27 5.66
N ASN A 20 10.95 -17.56 5.65
CA ASN A 20 11.97 -17.71 6.67
C ASN A 20 11.67 -16.73 7.79
N THR A 21 10.88 -17.18 8.77
CA THR A 21 10.44 -16.40 9.94
C THR A 21 11.60 -15.93 10.84
N ASN A 22 12.84 -16.31 10.56
CA ASN A 22 13.97 -16.13 11.47
C ASN A 22 15.04 -15.15 10.99
N ARG A 23 14.83 -14.37 9.94
CA ARG A 23 15.82 -13.39 9.48
C ARG A 23 15.31 -11.95 9.66
N VAL A 24 15.81 -11.42 10.59
CA VAL A 24 16.11 -10.20 11.24
C VAL A 24 16.51 -9.02 10.29
N ASN A 25 15.72 -8.71 9.29
CA ASN A 25 15.76 -7.37 8.71
C ASN A 25 14.39 -6.68 8.80
N SER A 26 13.45 -7.35 9.44
CA SER A 26 12.22 -6.75 9.93
C SER A 26 12.17 -6.96 11.43
N ALA A 27 11.98 -5.94 12.18
CA ALA A 27 11.62 -6.07 13.56
C ALA A 27 10.24 -6.74 13.63
N GLU A 28 10.18 -8.07 13.75
CA GLU A 28 8.99 -8.72 14.27
C GLU A 28 8.78 -8.21 15.68
N VAL A 29 7.79 -7.36 15.84
CA VAL A 29 7.51 -6.76 17.12
C VAL A 29 6.39 -7.54 17.77
N ASN A 30 6.70 -8.21 18.84
CA ASN A 30 5.69 -8.58 19.80
C ASN A 30 5.13 -7.27 20.40
N ALA A 31 3.83 -7.04 20.30
CA ALA A 31 3.15 -5.84 20.79
C ALA A 31 3.49 -5.47 22.24
N ASP A 32 3.90 -6.44 23.07
CA ASP A 32 4.31 -6.25 24.45
C ASP A 32 5.79 -5.82 24.62
N ARG A 33 6.61 -5.93 23.56
CA ARG A 33 8.03 -5.51 23.57
C ARG A 33 8.28 -4.26 22.74
N LEU A 34 7.23 -3.54 22.45
CA LEU A 34 7.25 -2.41 21.58
C LEU A 34 8.14 -1.29 22.03
N ALA A 35 8.94 -0.93 21.11
CA ALA A 35 9.80 0.21 21.01
C ALA A 35 11.09 0.10 21.79
N ALA A 36 11.86 -0.95 21.56
CA ALA A 36 13.31 -0.83 21.72
C ALA A 36 13.83 0.23 20.75
N ASP A 37 14.86 0.97 21.15
CA ASP A 37 15.50 2.00 20.31
C ASP A 37 15.91 1.50 18.92
N GLU A 38 16.14 0.20 18.80
CA GLU A 38 16.45 -0.49 17.54
C GLU A 38 15.33 -0.37 16.48
N GLN A 39 14.07 -0.35 16.89
CA GLN A 39 12.93 -0.23 15.94
C GLN A 39 12.75 1.20 15.47
N VAL A 40 12.94 2.16 16.36
CA VAL A 40 12.96 3.58 16.00
C VAL A 40 14.10 3.83 15.01
N GLN A 41 15.29 3.26 15.27
CA GLN A 41 16.42 3.37 14.34
C GLN A 41 16.14 2.68 13.00
N ALA A 42 15.53 1.49 13.01
CA ALA A 42 15.16 0.77 11.79
C ALA A 42 14.15 1.58 10.96
N TRP A 43 13.13 2.15 11.58
CA TRP A 43 12.19 3.05 10.92
C TRP A 43 12.88 4.23 10.25
N HIS A 44 13.71 4.96 10.97
CA HIS A 44 14.44 6.11 10.42
C HIS A 44 15.50 5.74 9.38
N ALA A 45 15.85 4.45 9.30
CA ALA A 45 16.69 3.90 8.23
C ALA A 45 15.88 3.39 7.02
N GLY A 46 14.55 3.52 7.04
CA GLY A 46 13.66 3.13 5.94
C GLY A 46 13.20 1.66 5.98
N HIS A 47 13.41 0.94 7.08
CA HIS A 47 12.97 -0.45 7.21
C HIS A 47 11.50 -0.54 7.60
N ALA A 48 10.77 -1.45 6.93
CA ALA A 48 9.43 -1.83 7.33
C ALA A 48 9.40 -2.47 8.73
N CYS A 49 8.29 -2.30 9.44
CA CYS A 49 8.06 -2.91 10.75
C CYS A 49 6.78 -3.75 10.72
N LEU A 50 6.92 -5.08 10.81
CA LEU A 50 5.79 -6.01 10.84
C LEU A 50 5.37 -6.28 12.29
N ILE A 51 4.10 -5.99 12.59
CA ILE A 51 3.47 -6.27 13.89
C ILE A 51 2.49 -7.42 13.70
N LYS A 52 2.87 -8.59 14.15
CA LYS A 52 2.04 -9.79 14.03
C LYS A 52 0.79 -9.69 14.92
N ALA A 53 -0.35 -10.10 14.36
CA ALA A 53 -1.64 -10.18 15.06
C ALA A 53 -2.11 -8.87 15.73
N ALA A 54 -1.66 -7.71 15.23
CA ALA A 54 -1.92 -6.40 15.84
C ALA A 54 -3.40 -6.02 15.91
N CYS A 55 -4.21 -6.54 14.96
CA CYS A 55 -5.65 -6.30 14.87
C CYS A 55 -6.49 -7.56 15.17
N LEU A 56 -5.87 -8.71 15.41
CA LEU A 56 -6.55 -9.99 15.46
C LEU A 56 -7.68 -10.04 16.51
N ASP A 57 -7.42 -9.50 17.71
CA ASP A 57 -8.38 -9.50 18.83
C ASP A 57 -9.69 -8.73 18.53
N LYS A 58 -9.63 -7.78 17.59
CA LYS A 58 -10.77 -6.93 17.22
C LYS A 58 -11.44 -7.35 15.92
N LEU A 59 -10.81 -8.21 15.13
CA LEU A 59 -11.33 -8.65 13.82
C LEU A 59 -12.68 -9.34 13.94
N GLU A 60 -12.87 -10.16 14.96
CA GLU A 60 -14.15 -10.87 15.16
C GLU A 60 -15.32 -9.89 15.32
N GLN A 61 -15.09 -8.75 15.97
CA GLN A 61 -16.10 -7.70 16.15
C GLN A 61 -16.42 -6.95 14.85
N GLN A 62 -15.51 -6.98 13.87
CA GLN A 62 -15.64 -6.30 12.59
C GLN A 62 -16.05 -7.23 11.44
N GLN A 63 -16.29 -8.53 11.69
CA GLN A 63 -16.59 -9.51 10.64
C GLN A 63 -17.79 -9.13 9.76
N GLN A 64 -18.84 -8.55 10.36
CA GLN A 64 -20.01 -8.09 9.61
C GLN A 64 -19.67 -6.94 8.66
N ASN A 65 -18.88 -5.97 9.12
CA ASN A 65 -18.43 -4.84 8.31
C ASN A 65 -17.51 -5.31 7.17
N ILE A 66 -16.56 -6.19 7.48
CA ILE A 66 -15.67 -6.80 6.48
C ILE A 66 -16.48 -7.56 5.41
N ALA A 67 -17.50 -8.31 5.80
CA ALA A 67 -18.37 -9.01 4.86
C ALA A 67 -19.20 -8.03 4.00
N GLN A 68 -19.67 -6.92 4.58
CA GLN A 68 -20.37 -5.86 3.86
C GLN A 68 -19.47 -5.20 2.83
N SER A 69 -18.23 -4.90 3.20
CA SER A 69 -17.22 -4.32 2.31
C SER A 69 -16.83 -5.27 1.18
N ALA A 70 -16.74 -6.58 1.46
CA ALA A 70 -16.55 -7.59 0.43
C ALA A 70 -17.73 -7.65 -0.56
N ALA A 71 -18.97 -7.46 -0.07
CA ALA A 71 -20.15 -7.37 -0.94
C ALA A 71 -20.14 -6.12 -1.82
N LEU A 72 -19.64 -4.97 -1.30
CA LEU A 72 -19.44 -3.75 -2.10
C LEU A 72 -18.44 -4.00 -3.24
N TYR A 73 -17.30 -4.59 -2.90
CA TYR A 73 -16.29 -4.95 -3.89
C TYR A 73 -16.85 -5.83 -5.01
N LEU A 74 -17.59 -6.90 -4.65
CA LEU A 74 -18.21 -7.79 -5.64
C LEU A 74 -19.24 -7.07 -6.51
N ALA A 75 -20.05 -6.16 -5.92
CA ALA A 75 -21.03 -5.38 -6.66
C ALA A 75 -20.37 -4.46 -7.71
N VAL A 76 -19.21 -3.86 -7.39
CA VAL A 76 -18.45 -3.07 -8.36
C VAL A 76 -17.88 -3.95 -9.47
N LEU A 77 -17.39 -5.16 -9.17
CA LEU A 77 -16.95 -6.12 -10.18
C LEU A 77 -18.11 -6.57 -11.11
N ASP A 78 -19.33 -6.65 -10.58
CA ASP A 78 -20.54 -6.91 -11.33
C ASP A 78 -21.04 -5.68 -12.11
N GLN A 79 -20.20 -4.63 -12.22
CA GLN A 79 -20.43 -3.40 -12.97
C GLN A 79 -21.58 -2.54 -12.42
N ILE A 80 -21.86 -2.64 -11.12
CA ILE A 80 -22.76 -1.68 -10.46
C ILE A 80 -21.96 -0.42 -10.13
N GLU A 81 -22.44 0.71 -10.61
CA GLU A 81 -21.78 2.00 -10.41
C GLU A 81 -21.69 2.35 -8.93
N PRO A 82 -20.51 2.71 -8.40
CA PRO A 82 -20.29 3.04 -7.01
C PRO A 82 -21.28 4.04 -6.41
N HIS A 83 -21.63 5.12 -7.14
CA HIS A 83 -22.59 6.10 -6.63
C HIS A 83 -23.97 5.49 -6.37
N LEU A 84 -24.45 4.56 -7.21
CA LEU A 84 -25.73 3.89 -6.99
C LEU A 84 -25.71 2.96 -5.77
N LEU A 85 -24.53 2.48 -5.38
CA LEU A 85 -24.35 1.69 -4.16
C LEU A 85 -24.39 2.58 -2.92
N MET A 86 -23.84 3.79 -3.00
CA MET A 86 -23.90 4.77 -1.90
C MET A 86 -25.31 5.24 -1.61
N ASP A 87 -26.17 5.31 -2.63
CA ASP A 87 -27.59 5.74 -2.52
C ASP A 87 -28.51 4.63 -1.95
N ARG A 88 -28.00 3.45 -1.66
CA ARG A 88 -28.78 2.31 -1.15
C ARG A 88 -28.32 1.86 0.23
N PRO A 89 -29.23 1.31 1.08
CA PRO A 89 -28.81 0.63 2.29
C PRO A 89 -27.81 -0.50 2.01
N PRO A 90 -26.81 -0.67 2.87
CA PRO A 90 -26.64 0.00 4.16
C PRO A 90 -26.00 1.40 4.07
N TYR A 91 -25.32 1.74 2.96
CA TYR A 91 -24.49 2.95 2.84
C TYR A 91 -25.32 4.24 2.97
N SER A 92 -26.47 4.35 2.29
CA SER A 92 -27.34 5.51 2.43
C SER A 92 -27.72 5.77 3.89
N SER A 93 -27.93 4.71 4.69
CA SER A 93 -28.26 4.86 6.11
C SER A 93 -27.04 5.20 6.98
N GLN A 94 -25.84 4.82 6.56
CA GLN A 94 -24.59 5.15 7.25
C GLN A 94 -24.14 6.59 6.97
N LEU A 95 -24.50 7.13 5.80
CA LEU A 95 -24.16 8.47 5.36
C LEU A 95 -25.22 9.50 5.78
N ASP A 96 -26.48 9.08 6.00
CA ASP A 96 -27.62 9.95 6.29
C ASP A 96 -27.35 10.86 7.51
N GLY A 97 -27.60 12.15 7.33
CA GLY A 97 -27.42 13.19 8.35
C GLY A 97 -25.96 13.65 8.54
N PHE A 98 -24.97 13.01 7.90
CA PHE A 98 -23.55 13.37 8.00
C PHE A 98 -22.94 13.75 6.65
N PHE A 99 -23.37 13.10 5.58
CA PHE A 99 -22.83 13.30 4.24
C PHE A 99 -23.97 13.36 3.22
N GLU A 100 -23.87 14.30 2.29
CA GLU A 100 -24.74 14.42 1.12
C GLU A 100 -23.97 13.99 -0.13
N SER A 101 -24.50 13.00 -0.85
CA SER A 101 -23.94 12.60 -2.15
C SER A 101 -24.34 13.63 -3.20
N LEU A 102 -23.35 14.19 -3.90
CA LEU A 102 -23.54 15.21 -4.94
C LEU A 102 -23.56 14.62 -6.36
N GLY A 103 -23.34 13.31 -6.47
CA GLY A 103 -23.20 12.60 -7.74
C GLY A 103 -21.80 12.03 -7.94
N SER A 104 -21.44 11.80 -9.18
CA SER A 104 -20.17 11.19 -9.52
C SER A 104 -19.56 11.77 -10.79
N SER A 105 -18.26 11.49 -10.97
CA SER A 105 -17.50 11.82 -12.17
C SER A 105 -16.55 10.69 -12.53
N VAL A 106 -16.09 10.69 -13.78
CA VAL A 106 -15.02 9.81 -14.27
C VAL A 106 -13.99 10.67 -15.01
N ASN A 107 -12.73 10.52 -14.66
CA ASN A 107 -11.64 11.19 -15.37
C ASN A 107 -11.21 10.32 -16.56
N GLU A 108 -11.60 10.72 -17.77
CA GLU A 108 -11.24 10.00 -19.02
C GLU A 108 -9.73 9.89 -19.25
N GLY A 109 -8.92 10.68 -18.57
CA GLY A 109 -7.45 10.61 -18.64
C GLY A 109 -6.79 9.63 -17.67
N ASP A 110 -7.56 8.97 -16.80
CA ASP A 110 -7.10 7.98 -15.84
C ASP A 110 -7.68 6.60 -16.16
N ASP A 111 -6.91 5.80 -16.90
CA ASP A 111 -7.33 4.45 -17.33
C ASP A 111 -7.61 3.49 -16.16
N GLN A 112 -7.19 3.84 -14.94
CA GLN A 112 -7.47 3.04 -13.74
C GLN A 112 -8.78 3.44 -13.06
N GLU A 113 -9.26 4.66 -13.26
CA GLU A 113 -10.46 5.14 -12.59
C GLU A 113 -11.71 4.40 -13.08
N ILE A 114 -12.51 3.93 -12.12
CA ILE A 114 -13.86 3.42 -12.37
C ILE A 114 -14.85 4.54 -12.18
N GLU A 115 -14.80 5.19 -11.01
CA GLU A 115 -15.69 6.31 -10.68
C GLU A 115 -15.17 7.06 -9.44
N THR A 116 -15.38 8.37 -9.42
CA THR A 116 -15.21 9.21 -8.23
C THR A 116 -16.59 9.72 -7.78
N VAL A 117 -17.03 9.29 -6.59
CA VAL A 117 -18.27 9.75 -5.95
C VAL A 117 -17.96 10.97 -5.09
N LEU A 118 -18.75 12.03 -5.26
CA LEU A 118 -18.56 13.34 -4.62
C LEU A 118 -19.51 13.51 -3.44
N PHE A 119 -19.02 14.14 -2.37
CA PHE A 119 -19.77 14.35 -1.13
C PHE A 119 -19.49 15.72 -0.52
N ASP A 120 -20.50 16.25 0.15
CA ASP A 120 -20.35 17.30 1.15
C ASP A 120 -20.64 16.75 2.54
N ALA A 121 -19.87 17.17 3.53
CA ALA A 121 -20.18 16.88 4.92
C ALA A 121 -21.21 17.87 5.47
N ILE A 122 -22.21 17.34 6.17
CA ILE A 122 -23.36 18.10 6.67
C ILE A 122 -23.38 18.04 8.20
N GLU A 123 -23.51 19.21 8.83
CA GLU A 123 -23.81 19.34 10.27
C GLU A 123 -24.98 20.27 10.47
N GLN A 124 -25.99 19.84 11.21
CA GLN A 124 -27.20 20.61 11.50
C GLN A 124 -27.93 21.14 10.26
N GLY A 125 -27.77 20.47 9.11
CA GLY A 125 -28.35 20.82 7.83
C GLY A 125 -27.57 21.84 7.01
N GLU A 126 -26.36 22.20 7.45
CA GLU A 126 -25.45 23.09 6.70
C GLU A 126 -24.23 22.31 6.22
N SER A 127 -23.75 22.61 4.99
CA SER A 127 -22.50 22.05 4.47
C SER A 127 -21.31 22.64 5.23
N VAL A 128 -20.52 21.79 5.88
CA VAL A 128 -19.36 22.17 6.71
C VAL A 128 -18.02 21.82 6.07
N ALA A 129 -17.97 20.85 5.18
CA ALA A 129 -16.80 20.54 4.36
C ALA A 129 -17.27 20.10 2.97
N GLN A 130 -16.68 20.71 1.95
CA GLN A 130 -17.02 20.48 0.56
C GLN A 130 -15.93 19.75 -0.20
N ASP A 131 -16.28 19.26 -1.38
CA ASP A 131 -15.36 18.60 -2.30
C ASP A 131 -14.68 17.36 -1.71
N LEU A 132 -15.39 16.65 -0.83
CA LEU A 132 -14.96 15.33 -0.36
C LEU A 132 -15.24 14.28 -1.45
N TRP A 133 -14.43 13.25 -1.52
CA TRP A 133 -14.65 12.21 -2.51
C TRP A 133 -14.18 10.81 -2.07
N MET A 134 -14.85 9.82 -2.66
CA MET A 134 -14.43 8.42 -2.69
C MET A 134 -14.13 8.05 -4.14
N LYS A 135 -12.86 7.82 -4.46
CA LYS A 135 -12.43 7.34 -5.77
C LYS A 135 -12.29 5.83 -5.75
N VAL A 136 -13.00 5.18 -6.67
CA VAL A 136 -12.90 3.74 -6.92
C VAL A 136 -12.10 3.51 -8.18
N SER A 137 -11.07 2.70 -8.11
CA SER A 137 -10.19 2.44 -9.25
C SER A 137 -9.60 1.03 -9.23
N TRP A 138 -9.18 0.56 -10.39
CA TRP A 138 -8.36 -0.64 -10.50
C TRP A 138 -7.03 -0.42 -9.79
N LEU A 139 -6.52 -1.46 -9.17
CA LEU A 139 -5.23 -1.41 -8.48
C LEU A 139 -4.06 -1.48 -9.45
N SER A 140 -4.24 -2.15 -10.57
CA SER A 140 -3.25 -2.29 -11.63
C SER A 140 -3.82 -1.84 -12.98
N PHE A 141 -2.94 -1.65 -13.97
CA PHE A 141 -3.34 -1.38 -15.36
C PHE A 141 -4.04 -2.56 -16.04
N TYR A 142 -4.11 -3.70 -15.38
CA TYR A 142 -4.75 -4.91 -15.88
C TYR A 142 -6.09 -5.11 -15.16
N GLN A 143 -7.17 -4.68 -15.78
CA GLN A 143 -8.53 -4.85 -15.26
C GLN A 143 -8.87 -6.32 -14.98
N GLU A 144 -8.23 -7.25 -15.72
CA GLU A 144 -8.43 -8.68 -15.51
C GLU A 144 -7.93 -9.21 -14.17
N ASP A 145 -7.10 -8.47 -13.44
CA ASP A 145 -6.69 -8.90 -12.11
C ASP A 145 -7.79 -8.71 -11.05
N ALA A 146 -8.83 -7.95 -11.36
CA ALA A 146 -9.98 -7.68 -10.51
C ALA A 146 -9.62 -7.11 -9.12
N SER A 147 -8.43 -6.51 -8.96
CA SER A 147 -8.04 -5.83 -7.73
C SER A 147 -8.52 -4.39 -7.74
N LEU A 148 -9.19 -3.97 -6.67
CA LEU A 148 -9.74 -2.62 -6.53
C LEU A 148 -9.12 -1.88 -5.35
N ARG A 149 -9.15 -0.55 -5.45
CA ARG A 149 -8.89 0.37 -4.33
C ARG A 149 -10.02 1.39 -4.20
N PHE A 150 -10.37 1.69 -2.96
CA PHE A 150 -11.27 2.77 -2.58
C PHE A 150 -10.44 3.80 -1.82
N ARG A 151 -10.22 4.97 -2.39
CA ARG A 151 -9.42 6.05 -1.80
C ARG A 151 -10.33 7.18 -1.38
N PHE A 152 -10.09 7.76 -0.21
CA PHE A 152 -10.85 8.87 0.35
C PHE A 152 -9.94 10.09 0.51
N SER A 153 -10.36 11.21 -0.04
CA SER A 153 -9.68 12.49 0.07
C SER A 153 -10.66 13.64 -0.27
N PHE A 154 -10.14 14.80 -0.66
CA PHE A 154 -10.91 15.99 -0.98
C PHE A 154 -10.18 16.87 -2.00
N GLY A 155 -10.90 17.84 -2.56
CA GLY A 155 -10.37 18.79 -3.53
C GLY A 155 -10.00 18.14 -4.86
N MET A 156 -9.23 18.85 -5.68
CA MET A 156 -8.76 18.30 -6.95
C MET A 156 -7.50 17.46 -6.73
N ASP A 157 -7.58 16.21 -7.15
CA ASP A 157 -6.46 15.24 -7.07
C ASP A 157 -5.18 15.85 -7.68
N HIS A 158 -4.07 15.77 -6.95
CA HIS A 158 -2.74 16.30 -7.29
C HIS A 158 -2.57 17.83 -7.38
N SER A 159 -3.61 18.63 -7.19
CA SER A 159 -3.52 20.10 -7.36
C SER A 159 -3.55 20.90 -6.05
N GLU A 160 -4.07 20.32 -4.98
CA GLU A 160 -4.15 20.94 -3.66
C GLU A 160 -3.13 20.38 -2.69
N ASP A 161 -2.65 21.22 -1.76
CA ASP A 161 -1.88 20.74 -0.60
C ASP A 161 -2.84 20.15 0.43
N VAL A 162 -3.33 18.93 0.16
CA VAL A 162 -4.22 18.19 1.06
C VAL A 162 -3.62 18.03 2.47
N ALA A 163 -2.28 18.18 2.61
CA ALA A 163 -1.60 18.13 3.88
C ALA A 163 -1.92 19.33 4.78
N ALA A 164 -2.31 20.47 4.22
CA ALA A 164 -2.53 21.71 4.95
C ALA A 164 -3.96 21.85 5.51
N ASP A 165 -4.96 21.24 4.88
CA ASP A 165 -6.35 21.36 5.28
C ASP A 165 -6.79 20.25 6.22
N LYS A 166 -6.50 20.42 7.50
CA LYS A 166 -6.89 19.43 8.55
C LYS A 166 -8.40 19.28 8.66
N HIS A 167 -9.17 20.34 8.40
CA HIS A 167 -10.61 20.30 8.54
C HIS A 167 -11.25 19.35 7.51
N ARG A 168 -10.96 19.52 6.22
CA ARG A 168 -11.46 18.60 5.18
C ARG A 168 -10.88 17.19 5.34
N GLN A 169 -9.62 17.06 5.82
CA GLN A 169 -9.04 15.74 6.14
C GLN A 169 -9.85 14.97 7.18
N ASP A 170 -10.28 15.64 8.24
CA ASP A 170 -11.04 15.00 9.30
C ASP A 170 -12.41 14.50 8.78
N TYR A 171 -13.06 15.24 7.87
CA TYR A 171 -14.30 14.79 7.23
C TYR A 171 -14.08 13.69 6.18
N ALA A 172 -13.02 13.75 5.39
CA ALA A 172 -12.66 12.65 4.48
C ALA A 172 -12.37 11.35 5.26
N ALA A 173 -11.75 11.47 6.44
CA ALA A 173 -11.54 10.36 7.34
C ALA A 173 -12.86 9.81 7.91
N GLN A 174 -13.81 10.68 8.30
CA GLN A 174 -15.13 10.28 8.76
C GLN A 174 -15.96 9.64 7.64
N LEU A 175 -15.85 10.13 6.39
CA LEU A 175 -16.46 9.50 5.23
C LEU A 175 -15.95 8.08 5.01
N SER A 176 -14.63 7.88 5.12
CA SER A 176 -14.03 6.55 5.10
C SER A 176 -14.57 5.65 6.21
N ASP A 177 -14.70 6.15 7.45
CA ASP A 177 -15.24 5.38 8.57
C ASP A 177 -16.74 5.06 8.41
N ALA A 178 -17.51 5.91 7.72
CA ALA A 178 -18.91 5.67 7.42
C ALA A 178 -19.09 4.57 6.37
N VAL A 179 -18.28 4.58 5.30
CA VAL A 179 -18.36 3.57 4.23
C VAL A 179 -17.70 2.26 4.64
N PHE A 180 -16.57 2.32 5.36
CA PHE A 180 -15.77 1.17 5.82
C PHE A 180 -15.54 1.24 7.34
N PRO A 181 -16.54 0.86 8.17
CA PRO A 181 -16.42 0.96 9.64
C PRO A 181 -15.29 0.13 10.24
N GLU A 182 -14.81 -0.91 9.54
CA GLU A 182 -13.63 -1.68 9.92
C GLU A 182 -12.33 -0.88 9.92
N SER A 183 -12.31 0.33 9.37
CA SER A 183 -11.23 1.33 9.50
C SER A 183 -10.83 1.56 10.96
N GLN A 184 -11.77 1.36 11.90
CA GLN A 184 -11.53 1.43 13.34
C GLN A 184 -10.49 0.43 13.86
N LEU A 185 -10.22 -0.65 13.11
CA LEU A 185 -9.13 -1.59 13.44
C LEU A 185 -7.75 -0.92 13.47
N ILE A 186 -7.56 0.14 12.68
CA ILE A 186 -6.37 1.01 12.74
C ILE A 186 -6.61 2.21 13.66
N THR A 187 -7.66 2.98 13.38
CA THR A 187 -7.85 4.33 13.97
C THR A 187 -8.18 4.31 15.45
N GLN A 188 -8.78 3.23 15.95
CA GLN A 188 -9.08 3.01 17.37
C GLN A 188 -8.17 1.97 18.03
N ASN A 189 -7.04 1.65 17.42
CA ASN A 189 -6.05 0.75 17.99
C ASN A 189 -5.06 1.52 18.86
N GLU A 190 -5.33 1.57 20.16
CA GLU A 190 -4.49 2.30 21.11
C GLU A 190 -3.03 1.79 21.14
N LYS A 191 -2.84 0.46 21.06
CA LYS A 191 -1.48 -0.12 21.02
C LYS A 191 -0.72 0.36 19.80
N LEU A 192 -1.34 0.31 18.62
CA LEU A 192 -0.76 0.79 17.37
C LEU A 192 -0.44 2.29 17.44
N THR A 193 -1.37 3.09 17.97
CA THR A 193 -1.17 4.53 18.17
C THR A 193 0.02 4.83 19.09
N GLN A 194 0.19 4.08 20.18
CA GLN A 194 1.34 4.24 21.07
C GLN A 194 2.67 3.89 20.41
N ILE A 195 2.68 2.85 19.56
CA ILE A 195 3.83 2.48 18.75
C ILE A 195 4.22 3.64 17.82
N LEU A 196 3.24 4.15 17.07
CA LEU A 196 3.45 5.22 16.11
C LEU A 196 3.93 6.50 16.79
N LYS A 197 3.33 6.90 17.93
CA LYS A 197 3.79 8.06 18.71
C LYS A 197 5.27 7.96 19.07
N ARG A 198 5.71 6.78 19.48
CA ARG A 198 7.09 6.56 19.86
C ARG A 198 8.02 6.54 18.63
N ILE A 199 7.65 5.85 17.56
CA ILE A 199 8.43 5.77 16.31
C ILE A 199 8.59 7.16 15.70
N LEU A 200 7.50 7.95 15.65
CA LEU A 200 7.47 9.28 15.06
C LEU A 200 7.95 10.38 16.02
N ASN A 201 8.21 10.03 17.28
CA ASN A 201 8.57 10.96 18.36
C ASN A 201 7.60 12.16 18.43
N CYS A 202 6.29 11.88 18.46
CA CYS A 202 5.23 12.89 18.45
C CYS A 202 4.19 12.61 19.55
N GLU A 203 3.43 13.65 19.91
CA GLU A 203 2.36 13.50 20.91
C GLU A 203 1.04 13.05 20.31
N GLN A 204 0.79 13.37 19.05
CA GLN A 204 -0.43 13.03 18.33
C GLN A 204 -0.12 12.35 17.01
N VAL A 205 -0.97 11.39 16.62
CA VAL A 205 -0.93 10.69 15.36
C VAL A 205 -2.24 10.89 14.65
N SER A 206 -2.19 11.28 13.38
CA SER A 206 -3.35 11.37 12.48
C SER A 206 -3.22 10.35 11.37
N PHE A 207 -4.34 9.69 11.04
CA PHE A 207 -4.46 8.78 9.91
C PHE A 207 -5.19 9.49 8.78
N VAL A 208 -4.47 9.73 7.69
CA VAL A 208 -4.93 10.50 6.53
C VAL A 208 -4.79 9.65 5.26
N GLU A 209 -5.25 10.15 4.11
CA GLU A 209 -5.11 9.43 2.85
C GLU A 209 -5.52 7.94 2.98
N ARG A 210 -6.78 7.70 3.33
CA ARG A 210 -7.26 6.37 3.64
C ARG A 210 -7.62 5.61 2.39
N ILE A 211 -7.06 4.41 2.27
CA ILE A 211 -7.29 3.52 1.15
C ILE A 211 -7.74 2.16 1.69
N VAL A 212 -8.78 1.61 1.08
CA VAL A 212 -9.21 0.22 1.28
C VAL A 212 -8.90 -0.56 0.01
N TYR A 213 -8.16 -1.64 0.14
CA TYR A 213 -7.73 -2.51 -0.94
C TYR A 213 -8.49 -3.82 -0.94
N PHE A 214 -8.85 -4.27 -2.14
CA PHE A 214 -9.24 -5.63 -2.42
C PHE A 214 -8.25 -6.22 -3.42
N ASN A 215 -7.38 -7.10 -2.95
CA ASN A 215 -6.39 -7.77 -3.79
C ASN A 215 -6.97 -9.09 -4.27
N SER A 216 -7.13 -9.25 -5.57
CA SER A 216 -7.60 -10.50 -6.16
C SER A 216 -6.49 -11.54 -6.31
N TYR A 217 -6.85 -12.74 -6.76
CA TYR A 217 -5.90 -13.79 -7.11
C TYR A 217 -4.86 -13.30 -8.13
N GLN A 218 -3.59 -13.50 -7.82
CA GLN A 218 -2.45 -13.00 -8.59
C GLN A 218 -2.38 -11.47 -8.75
N GLY A 219 -3.16 -10.73 -7.96
CA GLY A 219 -3.08 -9.29 -7.87
C GLY A 219 -1.84 -8.83 -7.10
N GLY A 220 -1.63 -7.53 -7.09
CA GLY A 220 -0.54 -6.91 -6.34
C GLY A 220 -0.04 -5.61 -6.96
N ALA A 221 1.11 -5.14 -6.50
CA ALA A 221 1.71 -3.90 -6.96
C ALA A 221 3.20 -4.07 -7.30
N TYR A 222 3.67 -3.34 -8.30
CA TYR A 222 5.10 -3.21 -8.62
C TYR A 222 5.88 -2.64 -7.45
N LEU A 223 7.20 -2.82 -7.48
CA LEU A 223 8.10 -2.22 -6.50
C LEU A 223 8.10 -0.70 -6.65
N HIS A 224 7.59 0.00 -5.64
CA HIS A 224 7.39 1.44 -5.58
C HIS A 224 7.55 1.95 -4.15
N HIS A 225 7.35 3.22 -3.93
CA HIS A 225 7.22 3.86 -2.62
C HIS A 225 6.01 4.81 -2.63
N ASP A 226 5.44 5.05 -1.44
CA ASP A 226 4.30 5.94 -1.23
C ASP A 226 4.73 7.28 -0.58
N GLN A 227 5.97 7.72 -0.86
CA GLN A 227 6.46 8.96 -0.28
C GLN A 227 5.72 10.15 -0.88
N GLU A 228 4.95 10.84 -0.04
CA GLU A 228 4.23 12.05 -0.35
C GLU A 228 4.51 13.14 0.70
N ARG A 229 4.27 14.39 0.30
CA ARG A 229 4.53 15.54 1.16
C ARG A 229 3.69 15.48 2.44
N GLY A 230 4.38 15.57 3.57
CA GLY A 230 3.75 15.59 4.90
C GLY A 230 3.33 14.23 5.44
N HIS A 231 3.62 13.13 4.74
CA HIS A 231 3.44 11.78 5.26
C HIS A 231 4.71 11.31 5.98
N ALA A 232 4.56 10.77 7.18
CA ALA A 232 5.67 10.13 7.90
C ALA A 232 5.81 8.66 7.52
N GLY A 233 4.71 8.02 7.12
CA GLY A 233 4.68 6.63 6.71
C GLY A 233 3.28 6.14 6.38
N VAL A 234 3.18 4.84 6.17
CA VAL A 234 1.93 4.12 5.89
C VAL A 234 1.73 3.03 6.93
N VAL A 235 0.48 2.87 7.36
CA VAL A 235 -0.01 1.72 8.15
C VAL A 235 -0.84 0.85 7.24
N TYR A 236 -0.37 -0.35 6.95
CA TYR A 236 -1.11 -1.36 6.21
C TYR A 236 -1.61 -2.44 7.18
N ALA A 237 -2.91 -2.78 7.15
CA ALA A 237 -3.51 -3.83 7.97
C ALA A 237 -4.23 -4.86 7.08
N GLN A 238 -3.87 -6.14 7.19
CA GLN A 238 -4.53 -7.23 6.48
C GLN A 238 -5.78 -7.68 7.22
N LEU A 239 -6.95 -7.55 6.61
CA LEU A 239 -8.23 -7.91 7.24
C LEU A 239 -8.71 -9.31 6.84
N SER A 240 -8.45 -9.72 5.61
CA SER A 240 -8.73 -11.07 5.12
C SER A 240 -7.73 -11.47 4.04
N GLY A 241 -7.57 -12.76 3.80
CA GLY A 241 -6.57 -13.28 2.86
C GLY A 241 -5.14 -13.15 3.38
N GLN A 242 -4.18 -13.25 2.48
CA GLN A 242 -2.76 -13.18 2.78
C GLN A 242 -2.03 -12.49 1.64
N THR A 243 -1.01 -11.70 1.97
CA THR A 243 -0.13 -11.08 0.98
C THR A 243 1.33 -11.34 1.30
N TYR A 244 2.16 -11.42 0.28
CA TYR A 244 3.62 -11.45 0.41
C TYR A 244 4.19 -10.13 -0.07
N TRP A 245 5.01 -9.51 0.75
CA TRP A 245 5.62 -8.23 0.47
C TRP A 245 7.12 -8.37 0.34
N LEU A 246 7.69 -7.71 -0.66
CA LEU A 246 9.09 -7.32 -0.62
C LEU A 246 9.13 -5.90 -0.09
N ALA A 247 9.82 -5.67 1.02
CA ALA A 247 9.89 -4.36 1.64
C ALA A 247 11.31 -4.09 2.15
N LEU A 248 11.94 -3.02 1.63
CA LEU A 248 13.32 -2.70 1.93
C LEU A 248 13.60 -1.20 1.80
N PRO A 249 14.58 -0.67 2.57
CA PRO A 249 15.05 0.70 2.40
C PRO A 249 15.54 0.95 0.99
N LYS A 250 15.35 2.15 0.47
CA LYS A 250 15.88 2.57 -0.83
C LYS A 250 17.37 2.31 -0.97
N SER A 251 18.15 2.58 0.08
CA SER A 251 19.60 2.33 0.09
C SER A 251 19.95 0.84 -0.09
N ALA A 252 19.15 -0.05 0.51
CA ALA A 252 19.31 -1.49 0.32
C ALA A 252 18.93 -1.90 -1.11
N LEU A 253 17.83 -1.36 -1.66
CA LEU A 253 17.43 -1.63 -3.04
C LEU A 253 18.54 -1.24 -4.04
N LEU A 254 19.13 -0.05 -3.87
CA LEU A 254 20.25 0.38 -4.71
C LEU A 254 21.43 -0.60 -4.62
N ALA A 255 21.78 -1.05 -3.41
CA ALA A 255 22.86 -2.01 -3.20
C ALA A 255 22.55 -3.39 -3.82
N GLU A 256 21.30 -3.87 -3.72
CA GLU A 256 20.85 -5.12 -4.33
C GLU A 256 20.90 -5.06 -5.85
N ILE A 257 20.46 -3.95 -6.47
CA ILE A 257 20.57 -3.75 -7.92
C ILE A 257 22.02 -3.79 -8.37
N GLN A 258 22.90 -3.02 -7.71
CA GLN A 258 24.34 -2.97 -8.02
C GLN A 258 25.01 -4.35 -7.87
N GLY A 259 24.68 -5.05 -6.78
CA GLY A 259 25.17 -6.40 -6.49
C GLY A 259 24.76 -7.41 -7.56
N PHE A 260 23.49 -7.40 -7.96
CA PHE A 260 22.94 -8.28 -8.98
C PHE A 260 23.62 -8.06 -10.34
N VAL A 261 23.67 -6.82 -10.82
CA VAL A 261 24.28 -6.46 -12.10
C VAL A 261 25.76 -6.84 -12.12
N LYS A 262 26.49 -6.54 -11.05
CA LYS A 262 27.91 -6.93 -10.91
C LYS A 262 28.11 -8.45 -10.95
N SER A 263 27.25 -9.20 -10.27
CA SER A 263 27.28 -10.66 -10.29
C SER A 263 27.02 -11.22 -11.69
N CYS A 264 26.01 -10.72 -12.39
CA CYS A 264 25.71 -11.09 -13.76
C CYS A 264 26.90 -10.83 -14.70
N GLN A 265 27.54 -9.67 -14.56
CA GLN A 265 28.71 -9.29 -15.36
C GLN A 265 29.91 -10.20 -15.09
N GLN A 266 30.26 -10.43 -13.81
CA GLN A 266 31.42 -11.25 -13.42
C GLN A 266 31.28 -12.70 -13.82
N GLN A 267 30.07 -13.25 -13.73
CA GLN A 267 29.79 -14.64 -14.10
C GLN A 267 29.47 -14.81 -15.59
N ASN A 268 29.36 -13.72 -16.32
CA ASN A 268 28.84 -13.69 -17.68
C ASN A 268 27.50 -14.44 -17.82
N LYS A 269 26.65 -14.33 -16.80
CA LYS A 269 25.37 -15.02 -16.71
C LYS A 269 24.24 -14.03 -16.45
N TRP A 270 23.60 -13.63 -17.53
CA TRP A 270 22.46 -12.73 -17.49
C TRP A 270 21.15 -13.50 -17.65
N PRO A 271 20.04 -13.02 -17.07
CA PRO A 271 18.71 -13.50 -17.42
C PRO A 271 18.46 -13.35 -18.91
N SER A 272 17.84 -14.37 -19.53
CA SER A 272 17.72 -14.47 -20.99
C SER A 272 16.87 -13.35 -21.62
N GLN A 273 16.03 -12.69 -20.82
CA GLN A 273 15.18 -11.59 -21.25
C GLN A 273 15.95 -10.29 -21.58
N PHE A 274 17.22 -10.15 -21.14
CA PHE A 274 18.01 -8.96 -21.44
C PHE A 274 18.85 -9.14 -22.71
N GLU A 275 18.62 -8.28 -23.68
CA GLU A 275 19.46 -8.15 -24.87
C GLU A 275 20.85 -7.56 -24.53
N PRO A 276 21.89 -7.78 -25.31
CA PRO A 276 23.24 -7.27 -25.03
C PRO A 276 23.29 -5.77 -24.75
N ARG A 277 22.55 -4.95 -25.52
CA ARG A 277 22.48 -3.51 -25.32
C ARG A 277 21.87 -3.12 -23.95
N GLN A 278 20.83 -3.82 -23.53
CA GLN A 278 20.18 -3.59 -22.24
C GLN A 278 21.11 -3.96 -21.08
N ARG A 279 21.90 -5.03 -21.23
CA ARG A 279 22.92 -5.43 -20.24
C ARG A 279 23.99 -4.34 -20.08
N ASP A 280 24.50 -3.82 -21.20
CA ASP A 280 25.52 -2.75 -21.19
C ASP A 280 24.96 -1.50 -20.52
N GLU A 281 23.72 -1.13 -20.79
CA GLU A 281 23.03 0.00 -20.16
C GLU A 281 22.87 -0.19 -18.64
N LEU A 282 22.42 -1.37 -18.20
CA LEU A 282 22.31 -1.71 -16.77
C LEU A 282 23.66 -1.68 -16.07
N VAL A 283 24.75 -2.14 -16.75
CA VAL A 283 26.11 -2.07 -16.20
C VAL A 283 26.55 -0.62 -16.00
N VAL A 284 26.32 0.25 -16.99
CA VAL A 284 26.64 1.68 -16.90
C VAL A 284 25.85 2.31 -15.75
N LEU A 285 24.57 2.02 -15.67
CA LEU A 285 23.67 2.55 -14.64
C LEU A 285 24.10 2.09 -13.23
N ALA A 286 24.36 0.81 -13.03
CA ALA A 286 24.77 0.26 -11.74
C ALA A 286 26.13 0.78 -11.23
N ASN A 287 27.00 1.25 -12.14
CA ASN A 287 28.28 1.86 -11.78
C ASN A 287 28.18 3.35 -11.45
N ASP A 288 27.06 4.01 -11.72
CA ASP A 288 26.79 5.41 -11.37
C ASP A 288 25.63 5.50 -10.36
N THR A 289 25.98 5.47 -9.09
CA THR A 289 24.99 5.48 -7.98
C THR A 289 24.06 6.71 -8.04
N LYS A 290 24.54 7.87 -8.47
CA LYS A 290 23.71 9.08 -8.56
C LYS A 290 22.68 8.95 -9.65
N ARG A 291 23.10 8.47 -10.81
CA ARG A 291 22.21 8.22 -11.96
C ARG A 291 21.22 7.11 -11.62
N LEU A 292 21.68 5.99 -11.05
CA LEU A 292 20.82 4.89 -10.63
C LEU A 292 19.73 5.37 -9.66
N ASN A 293 20.10 6.20 -8.68
CA ASN A 293 19.14 6.78 -7.74
C ASN A 293 18.09 7.66 -8.44
N ALA A 294 18.51 8.51 -9.37
CA ALA A 294 17.59 9.38 -10.10
C ALA A 294 16.66 8.62 -11.04
N GLU A 295 17.18 7.60 -11.74
CA GLU A 295 16.37 6.72 -12.62
C GLU A 295 15.37 5.87 -11.83
N LEU A 296 15.75 5.43 -10.62
CA LEU A 296 14.85 4.73 -9.71
C LEU A 296 13.68 5.64 -9.28
N ASP A 297 13.96 6.89 -8.92
CA ASP A 297 12.93 7.85 -8.50
C ASP A 297 12.00 8.29 -9.63
N SER A 298 12.52 8.38 -10.84
CA SER A 298 11.73 8.85 -11.99
C SER A 298 10.82 7.79 -12.59
N PHE A 299 11.07 6.50 -12.32
CA PHE A 299 10.41 5.37 -12.99
C PHE A 299 10.45 5.46 -14.53
N ALA A 300 11.43 6.17 -15.10
CA ALA A 300 11.51 6.43 -16.55
C ALA A 300 12.37 5.41 -17.32
N ASN A 301 13.13 4.58 -16.62
CA ASN A 301 14.05 3.62 -17.25
C ASN A 301 13.41 2.23 -17.32
N ASP A 302 12.90 1.86 -18.49
CA ASP A 302 12.22 0.58 -18.72
C ASP A 302 13.09 -0.63 -18.38
N ASN A 303 14.40 -0.59 -18.65
CA ASN A 303 15.31 -1.70 -18.34
C ASN A 303 15.48 -1.88 -16.83
N LEU A 304 15.51 -0.78 -16.07
CA LEU A 304 15.54 -0.82 -14.60
C LEU A 304 14.22 -1.33 -14.04
N ILE A 305 13.08 -0.84 -14.54
CA ILE A 305 11.74 -1.30 -14.14
C ILE A 305 11.59 -2.79 -14.41
N HIS A 306 12.00 -3.25 -15.59
CA HIS A 306 11.99 -4.67 -15.96
C HIS A 306 12.91 -5.51 -15.05
N LEU A 307 14.10 -4.97 -14.70
CA LEU A 307 15.01 -5.66 -13.78
C LEU A 307 14.38 -5.88 -12.40
N ILE A 308 13.83 -4.83 -11.80
CA ILE A 308 13.37 -4.88 -10.40
C ILE A 308 12.01 -5.55 -10.23
N ASN A 309 11.16 -5.55 -11.26
CA ASN A 309 9.79 -6.06 -11.17
C ASN A 309 9.54 -7.38 -11.89
N GLU A 310 10.24 -7.63 -13.02
CA GLU A 310 9.94 -8.76 -13.89
C GLU A 310 11.08 -9.77 -13.99
N THR A 311 12.22 -9.52 -13.32
CA THR A 311 13.34 -10.43 -13.32
C THR A 311 13.28 -11.39 -12.14
N LYS A 312 12.79 -12.61 -12.39
CA LYS A 312 12.65 -13.69 -11.41
C LYS A 312 13.89 -13.85 -10.52
N ALA A 313 15.09 -13.85 -11.12
CA ALA A 313 16.35 -14.03 -10.38
C ALA A 313 16.64 -12.87 -9.42
N PHE A 314 16.25 -11.64 -9.79
CA PHE A 314 16.39 -10.47 -8.91
C PHE A 314 15.41 -10.55 -7.73
N VAL A 315 14.16 -10.87 -7.99
CA VAL A 315 13.15 -11.06 -6.92
C VAL A 315 13.59 -12.18 -5.96
N GLN A 316 14.12 -13.29 -6.48
CA GLN A 316 14.68 -14.37 -5.66
C GLN A 316 15.87 -13.89 -4.81
N GLN A 317 16.72 -13.02 -5.34
CA GLN A 317 17.81 -12.40 -4.58
C GLN A 317 17.27 -11.57 -3.41
N LEU A 318 16.24 -10.72 -3.64
CA LEU A 318 15.61 -9.93 -2.57
C LEU A 318 15.03 -10.81 -1.47
N ILE A 319 14.37 -11.90 -1.83
CA ILE A 319 13.82 -12.89 -0.87
C ILE A 319 14.97 -13.55 -0.09
N ALA A 320 16.02 -13.97 -0.77
CA ALA A 320 17.19 -14.61 -0.14
C ALA A 320 17.96 -13.67 0.79
N ALA A 321 17.96 -12.36 0.47
CA ALA A 321 18.52 -11.31 1.32
C ALA A 321 17.66 -10.99 2.56
N GLY A 322 16.44 -11.55 2.65
CA GLY A 322 15.56 -11.39 3.80
C GLY A 322 14.62 -10.20 3.73
N HIS A 323 14.36 -9.67 2.53
CA HIS A 323 13.44 -8.55 2.33
C HIS A 323 11.97 -8.98 2.15
N GLY A 324 11.67 -10.28 2.30
CA GLY A 324 10.33 -10.83 2.14
C GLY A 324 9.56 -10.89 3.47
N HIS A 325 8.28 -10.50 3.44
CA HIS A 325 7.36 -10.51 4.57
C HIS A 325 6.06 -11.21 4.20
N LEU A 326 5.66 -12.21 4.96
CA LEU A 326 4.32 -12.77 4.90
C LEU A 326 3.41 -11.98 5.83
N ILE A 327 2.36 -11.40 5.25
CA ILE A 327 1.34 -10.65 5.99
C ILE A 327 0.07 -11.52 6.02
N GLU A 328 -0.35 -11.87 7.21
CA GLU A 328 -1.53 -12.70 7.47
C GLU A 328 -2.67 -11.85 8.02
N THR A 329 -3.87 -12.39 8.00
CA THR A 329 -5.05 -11.75 8.57
C THR A 329 -4.79 -11.31 10.02
N GLY A 330 -5.01 -10.04 10.31
CA GLY A 330 -4.77 -9.39 11.61
C GLY A 330 -3.38 -8.78 11.78
N ASP A 331 -2.46 -8.99 10.87
CA ASP A 331 -1.14 -8.37 10.89
C ASP A 331 -1.19 -6.91 10.44
N VAL A 332 -0.24 -6.12 10.94
CA VAL A 332 -0.02 -4.74 10.52
C VAL A 332 1.42 -4.56 10.06
N LEU A 333 1.60 -3.98 8.88
CA LEU A 333 2.90 -3.57 8.36
C LEU A 333 3.01 -2.04 8.39
N LEU A 334 4.05 -1.53 9.03
CA LEU A 334 4.38 -0.11 9.05
C LEU A 334 5.50 0.16 8.04
N LEU A 335 5.29 1.14 7.17
CA LEU A 335 6.22 1.52 6.10
C LEU A 335 6.65 2.98 6.29
N PRO A 336 7.93 3.28 6.57
CA PRO A 336 8.42 4.66 6.62
C PRO A 336 8.40 5.30 5.24
N GLN A 337 7.87 6.54 5.13
CA GLN A 337 7.72 7.27 3.88
C GLN A 337 8.03 8.79 4.03
N GLU A 338 8.76 9.17 5.08
CA GLU A 338 9.00 10.57 5.42
C GLU A 338 9.95 11.27 4.43
N ASP A 339 10.97 10.54 3.96
CA ASP A 339 12.07 11.08 3.14
C ASP A 339 12.32 10.16 1.94
N GLN A 340 12.36 10.71 0.75
CA GLN A 340 12.60 9.97 -0.50
C GLN A 340 13.88 9.11 -0.47
N ASN A 341 14.91 9.53 0.27
CA ASN A 341 16.16 8.76 0.41
C ASN A 341 16.07 7.68 1.50
N LYS A 342 15.11 7.78 2.39
CA LYS A 342 14.90 6.87 3.53
C LYS A 342 13.56 6.18 3.51
N CYS A 343 12.82 6.26 2.39
CA CYS A 343 11.55 5.58 2.24
C CYS A 343 11.73 4.06 2.09
N CYS A 344 10.70 3.34 2.49
CA CYS A 344 10.57 1.91 2.26
C CYS A 344 10.00 1.65 0.86
N TRP A 345 10.79 1.06 -0.01
CA TRP A 345 10.32 0.52 -1.27
C TRP A 345 9.66 -0.82 -1.05
N HIS A 346 8.53 -1.02 -1.70
CA HIS A 346 7.78 -2.26 -1.50
C HIS A 346 7.06 -2.72 -2.77
N SER A 347 6.88 -4.04 -2.86
CA SER A 347 6.00 -4.67 -3.85
C SER A 347 5.13 -5.69 -3.17
N VAL A 348 3.94 -5.93 -3.72
CA VAL A 348 2.91 -6.78 -3.13
C VAL A 348 2.54 -7.90 -4.07
N PHE A 349 2.35 -9.10 -3.51
CA PHE A 349 1.80 -10.27 -4.18
C PHE A 349 0.65 -10.81 -3.34
N ASN A 350 -0.54 -10.92 -3.92
CA ASN A 350 -1.63 -11.62 -3.27
C ASN A 350 -1.35 -13.13 -3.25
N LEU A 351 -1.62 -13.77 -2.13
CA LEU A 351 -1.44 -15.21 -1.97
C LEU A 351 -2.81 -15.90 -1.84
N GLY A 352 -2.92 -17.06 -2.49
CA GLY A 352 -4.16 -17.84 -2.45
C GLY A 352 -5.11 -17.49 -3.59
N GLU A 353 -6.24 -18.20 -3.64
CA GLU A 353 -7.20 -18.16 -4.74
C GLU A 353 -8.32 -17.14 -4.50
N GLU A 354 -8.48 -16.68 -3.26
CA GLU A 354 -9.51 -15.73 -2.86
C GLU A 354 -8.96 -14.29 -2.81
N SER A 355 -9.86 -13.33 -2.98
CA SER A 355 -9.52 -11.92 -2.78
C SER A 355 -9.27 -11.62 -1.30
N GLY A 356 -8.24 -10.83 -1.01
CA GLY A 356 -7.95 -10.32 0.31
C GLY A 356 -8.35 -8.85 0.46
N GLN A 357 -8.86 -8.49 1.64
CA GLN A 357 -9.15 -7.10 2.01
C GLN A 357 -8.06 -6.54 2.93
N ALA A 358 -7.68 -5.30 2.71
CA ALA A 358 -6.71 -4.60 3.54
C ALA A 358 -7.02 -3.10 3.64
N LEU A 359 -6.53 -2.49 4.73
CA LEU A 359 -6.54 -1.04 4.94
C LEU A 359 -5.12 -0.51 4.77
N SER A 360 -4.97 0.66 4.16
CA SER A 360 -3.70 1.35 4.03
C SER A 360 -3.89 2.83 4.27
N PHE A 361 -3.40 3.33 5.39
CA PHE A 361 -3.59 4.71 5.82
C PHE A 361 -2.25 5.41 5.97
N ALA A 362 -2.11 6.56 5.34
CA ALA A 362 -0.98 7.41 5.58
C ALA A 362 -1.00 7.98 7.00
N VAL A 363 0.18 8.19 7.59
CA VAL A 363 0.35 8.62 8.97
C VAL A 363 1.08 9.94 9.03
N ARG A 364 0.61 10.83 9.92
CA ARG A 364 1.29 12.06 10.30
C ARG A 364 1.45 12.14 11.81
N GLY A 365 2.62 12.64 12.23
CA GLY A 365 2.87 13.01 13.63
C GLY A 365 2.77 14.52 13.82
N SER A 366 2.24 14.97 14.98
CA SER A 366 2.19 16.39 15.37
C SER A 366 2.42 16.56 16.87
#